data_dee8e61f2e70060ec130171afc6a03f9
#
_entry.id   dee8e61f2e70060ec130171afc6a03f9
#
_cell.length_a   1.000
_cell.length_b   1.000
_cell.length_c   1.000
_cell.angle_alpha   90.00
_cell.angle_beta   90.00
_cell.angle_gamma   90.00
#
_symmetry.space_group_name_H-M   'P 1'
#
loop_
_entity.id
_entity.type
_entity.pdbx_description
1 polymer ?
#
loop_
_entity_poly.entity_id
_entity_poly.type
_entity_poly.pdbx_seq_one_letter_code
_entity_poly.pdbx_strand_id
1 'polypeptide(L)'
;MPNIAADDDSPQTQATREWVLRHHLCWRHRDLDGVMSYYHPDIQYHDFFQNRVIRYPELRAYLQASMPRAADVAIEHTDRIRADGDTAFIQYRITLRGGQGLVSFRTSEAITVRDGLIWRVNEYASLVHEQPAQALRPTVSRLGLSPQQLGHMANDLQQYFERKQPYLDPELDLQRVSKECGYSRNQISYLLNQVLGQSFYRYVNQARLQHLLAALDTATPPIKVDDLAFAAGFNSLSAFYSAFRQHTGQSPKAYVKQISLRARAQDTP
;
A
#
# COMPACT_ATOMS: atom_id res chain seq x y z
N MET A 1 -13.36 6.64 40.81
CA MET A 1 -12.94 7.10 39.48
C MET A 1 -11.60 6.46 39.22
N PRO A 2 -11.42 5.65 38.18
CA PRO A 2 -10.08 5.19 37.83
C PRO A 2 -9.22 6.41 37.48
N ASN A 3 -8.01 6.43 38.02
CA ASN A 3 -7.04 7.50 37.79
C ASN A 3 -6.63 7.51 36.33
N ILE A 4 -7.04 8.50 35.54
CA ILE A 4 -6.74 8.64 34.13
C ILE A 4 -5.31 9.25 33.93
N ALA A 5 -4.53 9.35 34.99
CA ALA A 5 -3.28 10.07 34.99
C ALA A 5 -2.09 9.17 35.31
N ALA A 6 -1.09 9.35 34.54
CA ALA A 6 0.32 9.00 34.57
C ALA A 6 0.68 7.84 33.63
N ASP A 7 1.62 8.11 32.71
CA ASP A 7 2.39 7.08 32.05
C ASP A 7 2.93 6.13 33.13
N ASP A 8 2.47 4.88 33.16
CA ASP A 8 3.02 3.85 34.04
C ASP A 8 4.39 3.47 33.50
N ASP A 9 5.44 4.00 34.11
CA ASP A 9 6.84 3.66 33.83
C ASP A 9 7.33 2.44 34.61
N SER A 10 6.41 1.56 35.02
CA SER A 10 6.76 0.32 35.70
C SER A 10 7.72 -0.53 34.84
N PRO A 11 8.60 -1.33 35.47
CA PRO A 11 9.49 -2.24 34.75
C PRO A 11 8.73 -3.19 33.79
N GLN A 12 7.50 -3.58 34.16
CA GLN A 12 6.63 -4.40 33.31
C GLN A 12 6.20 -3.65 32.06
N THR A 13 5.75 -2.40 32.18
CA THR A 13 5.35 -1.55 31.05
C THR A 13 6.52 -1.31 30.09
N GLN A 14 7.72 -1.05 30.64
CA GLN A 14 8.92 -0.88 29.81
C GLN A 14 9.29 -2.15 29.07
N ALA A 15 9.26 -3.30 29.75
CA ALA A 15 9.54 -4.61 29.15
C ALA A 15 8.52 -4.95 28.04
N THR A 16 7.22 -4.70 28.26
CA THR A 16 6.15 -4.91 27.29
C THR A 16 6.38 -4.04 26.04
N ARG A 17 6.70 -2.75 26.24
CA ARG A 17 6.99 -1.83 25.13
C ARG A 17 8.19 -2.28 24.29
N GLU A 18 9.28 -2.69 24.94
CA GLU A 18 10.47 -3.17 24.26
C GLU A 18 10.20 -4.47 23.51
N TRP A 19 9.46 -5.40 24.10
CA TRP A 19 9.10 -6.68 23.50
C TRP A 19 8.28 -6.48 22.21
N VAL A 20 7.27 -5.64 22.26
CA VAL A 20 6.44 -5.33 21.10
C VAL A 20 7.23 -4.57 20.03
N LEU A 21 8.16 -3.68 20.42
CA LEU A 21 9.05 -3.02 19.46
C LEU A 21 9.92 -4.03 18.71
N ARG A 22 10.55 -4.98 19.42
CA ARG A 22 11.38 -6.02 18.81
C ARG A 22 10.58 -6.92 17.87
N HIS A 23 9.40 -7.35 18.29
CA HIS A 23 8.48 -8.09 17.44
C HIS A 23 8.15 -7.31 16.16
N HIS A 24 7.82 -6.03 16.29
CA HIS A 24 7.51 -5.17 15.14
C HIS A 24 8.72 -4.97 14.20
N LEU A 25 9.93 -4.93 14.72
CA LEU A 25 11.13 -4.90 13.90
C LEU A 25 11.30 -6.18 13.06
N CYS A 26 11.00 -7.36 13.62
CA CYS A 26 10.97 -8.60 12.84
C CYS A 26 9.96 -8.53 11.68
N TRP A 27 8.79 -7.94 11.90
CA TRP A 27 7.82 -7.66 10.86
C TRP A 27 8.40 -6.79 9.74
N ARG A 28 9.04 -5.69 10.08
CA ARG A 28 9.67 -4.78 9.11
C ARG A 28 10.78 -5.46 8.31
N HIS A 29 11.52 -6.35 8.93
CA HIS A 29 12.59 -7.13 8.28
C HIS A 29 12.06 -8.38 7.57
N ARG A 30 10.75 -8.68 7.64
CA ARG A 30 10.10 -9.88 7.06
C ARG A 30 10.66 -11.19 7.59
N ASP A 31 11.14 -11.16 8.80
CA ASP A 31 11.61 -12.32 9.51
C ASP A 31 10.42 -13.05 10.15
N LEU A 32 9.77 -13.92 9.36
CA LEU A 32 8.61 -14.68 9.82
C LEU A 32 8.96 -15.60 10.99
N ASP A 33 10.14 -16.19 11.00
CA ASP A 33 10.56 -17.05 12.10
C ASP A 33 10.81 -16.23 13.36
N GLY A 34 11.46 -15.09 13.23
CA GLY A 34 11.59 -14.11 14.30
C GLY A 34 10.24 -13.65 14.84
N VAL A 35 9.30 -13.28 13.97
CA VAL A 35 7.94 -12.91 14.38
C VAL A 35 7.24 -14.04 15.14
N MET A 36 7.30 -15.27 14.61
CA MET A 36 6.69 -16.44 15.25
C MET A 36 7.27 -16.75 16.62
N SER A 37 8.55 -16.48 16.85
CA SER A 37 9.23 -16.73 18.14
C SER A 37 8.69 -15.89 19.30
N TYR A 38 7.97 -14.79 19.00
CA TYR A 38 7.36 -13.92 19.99
C TYR A 38 5.98 -14.39 20.46
N TYR A 39 5.33 -15.33 19.75
CA TYR A 39 3.97 -15.74 20.08
C TYR A 39 3.89 -16.92 21.05
N HIS A 40 2.98 -16.80 22.00
CA HIS A 40 2.67 -17.85 22.93
C HIS A 40 1.96 -19.04 22.22
N PRO A 41 2.20 -20.31 22.58
CA PRO A 41 1.49 -21.45 21.98
C PRO A 41 -0.05 -21.35 22.05
N ASP A 42 -0.58 -20.72 23.11
CA ASP A 42 -2.02 -20.51 23.31
C ASP A 42 -2.49 -19.14 22.80
N ILE A 43 -1.79 -18.55 21.82
CA ILE A 43 -2.15 -17.23 21.25
C ILE A 43 -3.59 -17.15 20.80
N GLN A 44 -4.21 -16.00 21.07
CA GLN A 44 -5.51 -15.58 20.58
C GLN A 44 -5.34 -14.34 19.72
N TYR A 45 -5.18 -14.54 18.42
CA TYR A 45 -5.10 -13.42 17.46
C TYR A 45 -6.51 -13.13 16.94
N HIS A 46 -7.08 -12.01 17.36
CA HIS A 46 -8.41 -11.56 16.97
C HIS A 46 -8.29 -10.57 15.80
N ASP A 47 -8.67 -11.00 14.60
CA ASP A 47 -8.91 -10.13 13.46
C ASP A 47 -10.36 -9.65 13.49
N PHE A 48 -10.58 -8.44 14.01
CA PHE A 48 -11.93 -7.87 14.13
C PHE A 48 -12.52 -7.41 12.79
N PHE A 49 -11.69 -7.23 11.76
CA PHE A 49 -12.22 -6.92 10.42
C PHE A 49 -12.86 -8.15 9.78
N GLN A 50 -12.21 -9.33 9.90
CA GLN A 50 -12.75 -10.59 9.39
C GLN A 50 -13.67 -11.29 10.39
N ASN A 51 -13.79 -10.76 11.61
CA ASN A 51 -14.53 -11.37 12.72
C ASN A 51 -14.13 -12.83 12.98
N ARG A 52 -12.83 -13.07 13.09
CA ARG A 52 -12.27 -14.42 13.33
C ARG A 52 -11.15 -14.40 14.37
N VAL A 53 -10.96 -15.55 15.01
CA VAL A 53 -9.84 -15.80 15.93
C VAL A 53 -8.90 -16.80 15.29
N ILE A 54 -7.64 -16.40 15.13
CA ILE A 54 -6.57 -17.24 14.59
C ILE A 54 -5.80 -17.83 15.76
N ARG A 55 -5.60 -19.14 15.75
CA ARG A 55 -4.83 -19.90 16.75
C ARG A 55 -3.45 -20.26 16.21
N TYR A 56 -2.54 -20.64 17.10
CA TYR A 56 -1.14 -20.90 16.76
C TYR A 56 -0.92 -21.79 15.51
N PRO A 57 -1.65 -22.89 15.28
CA PRO A 57 -1.45 -23.73 14.09
C PRO A 57 -1.72 -23.00 12.75
N GLU A 58 -2.66 -22.03 12.75
CA GLU A 58 -3.04 -21.27 11.56
C GLU A 58 -2.25 -19.96 11.45
N LEU A 59 -1.67 -19.51 12.57
CA LEU A 59 -1.09 -18.17 12.70
C LEU A 59 0.04 -17.95 11.69
N ARG A 60 0.94 -18.92 11.54
CA ARG A 60 2.06 -18.81 10.61
C ARG A 60 1.63 -18.53 9.18
N ALA A 61 0.64 -19.25 8.68
CA ALA A 61 0.12 -19.04 7.32
C ALA A 61 -0.59 -17.69 7.18
N TYR A 62 -1.35 -17.27 8.22
CA TYR A 62 -2.00 -15.98 8.27
C TYR A 62 -0.98 -14.84 8.23
N LEU A 63 0.04 -14.88 9.07
CA LEU A 63 1.09 -13.85 9.14
C LEU A 63 1.90 -13.81 7.84
N GLN A 64 2.25 -14.95 7.27
CA GLN A 64 2.95 -15.02 5.99
C GLN A 64 2.15 -14.35 4.86
N ALA A 65 0.83 -14.56 4.84
CA ALA A 65 -0.06 -13.91 3.87
C ALA A 65 -0.21 -12.40 4.10
N SER A 66 0.00 -11.94 5.35
CA SER A 66 -0.10 -10.54 5.76
C SER A 66 1.23 -9.78 5.67
N MET A 67 2.36 -10.49 5.56
CA MET A 67 3.68 -9.86 5.48
C MET A 67 3.88 -9.11 4.16
N PRO A 68 4.47 -7.90 4.20
CA PRO A 68 4.86 -7.18 2.99
C PRO A 68 5.87 -8.00 2.19
N ARG A 69 5.74 -7.98 0.86
CA ARG A 69 6.68 -8.67 -0.04
C ARG A 69 7.80 -7.75 -0.54
N ALA A 70 7.55 -6.45 -0.57
CA ALA A 70 8.53 -5.45 -0.94
C ALA A 70 9.40 -5.01 0.25
N ALA A 71 10.66 -4.65 0.00
CA ALA A 71 11.67 -4.43 1.05
C ALA A 71 11.44 -3.18 1.91
N ASP A 72 10.84 -2.12 1.35
CA ASP A 72 10.69 -0.84 2.02
C ASP A 72 9.21 -0.44 2.06
N VAL A 73 8.48 -1.01 3.00
CA VAL A 73 7.10 -0.60 3.24
C VAL A 73 7.12 0.73 3.97
N ALA A 74 6.59 1.77 3.34
CA ALA A 74 6.33 3.04 3.99
C ALA A 74 5.11 2.89 4.93
N ILE A 75 5.31 2.18 6.05
CA ILE A 75 4.35 2.16 7.15
C ILE A 75 4.56 3.44 7.94
N GLU A 76 3.57 4.31 7.92
CA GLU A 76 3.57 5.51 8.73
C GLU A 76 2.96 5.20 10.10
N HIS A 77 3.78 5.25 11.14
CA HIS A 77 3.26 5.20 12.51
C HIS A 77 2.50 6.49 12.80
N THR A 78 1.25 6.36 13.20
CA THR A 78 0.39 7.50 13.54
C THR A 78 0.52 7.90 15.01
N ASP A 79 1.10 7.03 15.84
CA ASP A 79 1.43 7.30 17.24
C ASP A 79 2.68 6.48 17.66
N ARG A 80 3.32 6.87 18.78
CA ARG A 80 4.34 6.04 19.43
C ARG A 80 3.72 4.75 19.99
N ILE A 81 4.53 3.71 20.17
CA ILE A 81 4.09 2.51 20.87
C ILE A 81 3.80 2.90 22.32
N ARG A 82 2.55 2.79 22.73
CA ARG A 82 2.10 3.02 24.10
C ARG A 82 1.97 1.68 24.80
N ALA A 83 2.33 1.61 26.07
CA ALA A 83 2.16 0.40 26.87
C ALA A 83 1.64 0.79 28.27
N ASP A 84 0.84 -0.10 28.83
CA ASP A 84 0.34 -0.05 30.18
C ASP A 84 0.31 -1.48 30.74
N GLY A 85 1.12 -1.76 31.74
CA GLY A 85 1.28 -3.09 32.30
C GLY A 85 1.75 -4.12 31.25
N ASP A 86 0.92 -5.12 31.01
CA ASP A 86 1.18 -6.23 30.09
C ASP A 86 0.71 -5.97 28.66
N THR A 87 0.10 -4.83 28.37
CA THR A 87 -0.53 -4.56 27.08
C THR A 87 0.08 -3.32 26.42
N ALA A 88 0.46 -3.47 25.13
CA ALA A 88 0.93 -2.38 24.30
C ALA A 88 -0.04 -2.09 23.15
N PHE A 89 -0.05 -0.84 22.70
CA PHE A 89 -0.85 -0.34 21.59
C PHE A 89 0.07 0.19 20.49
N ILE A 90 -0.17 -0.27 19.27
CA ILE A 90 0.51 0.20 18.07
C ILE A 90 -0.51 0.69 17.06
N GLN A 91 -0.20 1.81 16.39
CA GLN A 91 -1.06 2.38 15.36
C GLN A 91 -0.23 2.79 14.15
N TYR A 92 -0.70 2.41 12.97
CA TYR A 92 -0.04 2.75 11.73
C TYR A 92 -1.02 2.86 10.57
N ARG A 93 -0.57 3.51 9.49
CA ARG A 93 -1.32 3.61 8.25
C ARG A 93 -0.42 3.44 7.03
N ILE A 94 -1.03 3.01 5.94
CA ILE A 94 -0.48 3.04 4.58
C ILE A 94 -1.45 3.86 3.75
N THR A 95 -0.99 4.92 3.09
CA THR A 95 -1.83 5.78 2.25
C THR A 95 -1.34 5.72 0.81
N LEU A 96 -2.25 5.43 -0.11
CA LEU A 96 -1.96 5.28 -1.53
C LEU A 96 -2.92 6.11 -2.38
N ARG A 97 -2.49 6.47 -3.59
CA ARG A 97 -3.35 7.13 -4.56
C ARG A 97 -4.16 6.10 -5.33
N GLY A 98 -5.48 6.08 -5.12
CA GLY A 98 -6.43 5.33 -5.94
C GLY A 98 -6.91 6.11 -7.16
N GLY A 99 -7.72 5.47 -7.98
CA GLY A 99 -8.29 6.09 -9.19
C GLY A 99 -9.27 7.24 -8.91
N GLN A 100 -9.83 7.30 -7.70
CA GLN A 100 -10.82 8.30 -7.26
C GLN A 100 -10.35 9.17 -6.09
N GLY A 101 -9.06 9.15 -5.75
CA GLY A 101 -8.51 9.91 -4.63
C GLY A 101 -7.57 9.09 -3.76
N LEU A 102 -7.30 9.56 -2.54
CA LEU A 102 -6.45 8.85 -1.59
C LEU A 102 -7.22 7.75 -0.86
N VAL A 103 -6.57 6.61 -0.69
CA VAL A 103 -7.07 5.45 0.06
C VAL A 103 -6.13 5.19 1.22
N SER A 104 -6.63 5.21 2.45
CA SER A 104 -5.87 4.93 3.66
C SER A 104 -6.25 3.58 4.26
N PHE A 105 -5.26 2.73 4.47
CA PHE A 105 -5.35 1.49 5.22
C PHE A 105 -4.84 1.78 6.63
N ARG A 106 -5.74 1.77 7.61
CA ARG A 106 -5.43 2.13 9.01
C ARG A 106 -5.53 0.90 9.87
N THR A 107 -4.54 0.67 10.73
CA THR A 107 -4.52 -0.45 11.66
C THR A 107 -4.19 0.02 13.06
N SER A 108 -4.91 -0.51 14.04
CA SER A 108 -4.63 -0.37 15.47
C SER A 108 -4.57 -1.76 16.08
N GLU A 109 -3.55 -2.04 16.86
CA GLU A 109 -3.41 -3.33 17.54
C GLU A 109 -3.24 -3.11 19.05
N ALA A 110 -3.95 -3.91 19.84
CA ALA A 110 -3.68 -4.09 21.27
C ALA A 110 -3.02 -5.45 21.46
N ILE A 111 -1.79 -5.45 21.93
CA ILE A 111 -0.92 -6.63 22.05
C ILE A 111 -0.65 -6.90 23.52
N THR A 112 -1.16 -8.02 24.04
CA THR A 112 -0.96 -8.44 25.44
C THR A 112 0.12 -9.50 25.53
N VAL A 113 1.09 -9.28 26.41
CA VAL A 113 2.23 -10.15 26.69
C VAL A 113 1.98 -10.91 27.98
N ARG A 114 2.21 -12.22 27.96
CA ARG A 114 2.19 -13.11 29.13
C ARG A 114 3.42 -14.00 29.11
N ASP A 115 4.08 -14.13 30.24
CA ASP A 115 5.28 -14.98 30.39
C ASP A 115 6.37 -14.68 29.33
N GLY A 116 6.52 -13.41 28.96
CA GLY A 116 7.48 -12.97 27.94
C GLY A 116 7.09 -13.33 26.50
N LEU A 117 5.86 -13.71 26.23
CA LEU A 117 5.34 -14.03 24.90
C LEU A 117 4.02 -13.31 24.61
N ILE A 118 3.76 -13.00 23.35
CA ILE A 118 2.50 -12.40 22.91
C ILE A 118 1.39 -13.45 22.99
N TRP A 119 0.52 -13.27 23.96
CA TRP A 119 -0.59 -14.18 24.23
C TRP A 119 -1.90 -13.77 23.56
N ARG A 120 -2.11 -12.45 23.36
CA ARG A 120 -3.30 -11.94 22.67
C ARG A 120 -2.94 -10.77 21.77
N VAL A 121 -3.52 -10.76 20.60
CA VAL A 121 -3.54 -9.61 19.69
C VAL A 121 -4.99 -9.30 19.34
N ASN A 122 -5.39 -8.05 19.51
CA ASN A 122 -6.65 -7.52 19.03
C ASN A 122 -6.34 -6.55 17.88
N GLU A 123 -6.55 -6.99 16.65
CA GLU A 123 -6.32 -6.19 15.44
C GLU A 123 -7.61 -5.52 14.98
N TYR A 124 -7.58 -4.19 14.89
CA TYR A 124 -8.65 -3.35 14.36
C TYR A 124 -8.14 -2.69 13.09
N ALA A 125 -8.63 -3.13 11.94
CA ALA A 125 -8.23 -2.57 10.66
C ALA A 125 -9.39 -1.90 9.94
N SER A 126 -9.12 -0.82 9.20
CA SER A 126 -10.11 -0.09 8.43
C SER A 126 -9.55 0.41 7.11
N LEU A 127 -10.45 0.52 6.12
CA LEU A 127 -10.17 1.10 4.82
C LEU A 127 -10.95 2.41 4.71
N VAL A 128 -10.25 3.53 4.46
CA VAL A 128 -10.84 4.87 4.37
C VAL A 128 -10.48 5.50 3.03
N HIS A 129 -11.51 5.97 2.31
CA HIS A 129 -11.33 6.82 1.14
C HIS A 129 -11.31 8.28 1.61
N GLU A 130 -10.25 9.01 1.35
CA GLU A 130 -10.00 10.36 1.89
C GLU A 130 -10.80 11.47 1.16
N GLN A 131 -11.65 11.13 0.19
CA GLN A 131 -12.60 12.07 -0.42
C GLN A 131 -14.04 11.59 -0.21
N PRO A 132 -15.03 12.52 -0.14
CA PRO A 132 -16.43 12.17 0.03
C PRO A 132 -17.00 11.56 -1.24
N ALA A 133 -16.55 10.36 -1.59
CA ALA A 133 -17.28 9.51 -2.52
C ALA A 133 -18.27 8.70 -1.70
N GLN A 134 -19.48 8.59 -2.24
CA GLN A 134 -20.61 7.84 -1.71
C GLN A 134 -20.15 6.63 -0.91
N ALA A 135 -20.60 6.54 0.33
CA ALA A 135 -20.23 5.52 1.30
C ALA A 135 -20.29 4.11 0.66
N LEU A 136 -19.18 3.64 0.16
CA LEU A 136 -19.00 2.23 -0.16
C LEU A 136 -19.05 1.51 1.19
N ARG A 137 -20.14 0.80 1.45
CA ARG A 137 -20.24 -0.10 2.59
C ARG A 137 -18.99 -0.99 2.55
N PRO A 138 -18.30 -1.22 3.68
CA PRO A 138 -17.18 -2.14 3.72
C PRO A 138 -17.69 -3.52 3.28
N THR A 139 -17.46 -3.85 2.03
CA THR A 139 -17.77 -5.17 1.52
C THR A 139 -16.68 -6.05 2.05
N VAL A 140 -17.01 -6.90 3.02
CA VAL A 140 -16.11 -7.97 3.48
C VAL A 140 -15.57 -8.64 2.22
N SER A 141 -14.25 -8.62 2.08
CA SER A 141 -13.61 -9.19 0.89
C SER A 141 -14.04 -10.65 0.73
N ARG A 142 -14.70 -10.98 -0.38
CA ARG A 142 -15.01 -12.37 -0.72
C ARG A 142 -13.76 -13.26 -0.80
N LEU A 143 -12.58 -12.63 -0.81
CA LEU A 143 -11.28 -13.29 -0.84
C LEU A 143 -10.68 -13.46 0.57
N GLY A 144 -11.39 -13.09 1.64
CA GLY A 144 -10.89 -13.20 3.01
C GLY A 144 -9.66 -12.32 3.31
N LEU A 145 -9.48 -11.19 2.60
CA LEU A 145 -8.36 -10.28 2.80
C LEU A 145 -8.72 -9.19 3.80
N SER A 146 -7.87 -8.98 4.80
CA SER A 146 -7.98 -7.85 5.74
C SER A 146 -7.52 -6.54 5.10
N PRO A 147 -7.92 -5.36 5.63
CA PRO A 147 -7.39 -4.07 5.19
C PRO A 147 -5.87 -3.98 5.30
N GLN A 148 -5.26 -4.58 6.32
CA GLN A 148 -3.81 -4.66 6.46
C GLN A 148 -3.18 -5.41 5.27
N GLN A 149 -3.69 -6.60 4.95
CA GLN A 149 -3.23 -7.38 3.79
C GLN A 149 -3.40 -6.61 2.48
N LEU A 150 -4.54 -5.93 2.30
CA LEU A 150 -4.79 -5.08 1.13
C LEU A 150 -3.81 -3.91 1.06
N GLY A 151 -3.49 -3.29 2.21
CA GLY A 151 -2.50 -2.22 2.30
C GLY A 151 -1.10 -2.68 1.87
N HIS A 152 -0.66 -3.83 2.36
CA HIS A 152 0.61 -4.43 1.95
C HIS A 152 0.64 -4.77 0.47
N MET A 153 -0.42 -5.43 -0.05
CA MET A 153 -0.54 -5.72 -1.47
C MET A 153 -0.47 -4.47 -2.34
N ALA A 154 -1.15 -3.39 -1.92
CA ALA A 154 -1.16 -2.13 -2.66
C ALA A 154 0.22 -1.49 -2.68
N ASN A 155 0.93 -1.48 -1.55
CA ASN A 155 2.30 -1.00 -1.46
C ASN A 155 3.28 -1.86 -2.30
N ASP A 156 3.18 -3.18 -2.22
CA ASP A 156 4.03 -4.09 -3.01
C ASP A 156 3.83 -3.87 -4.53
N LEU A 157 2.58 -3.70 -4.96
CA LEU A 157 2.25 -3.38 -6.35
C LEU A 157 2.86 -2.04 -6.77
N GLN A 158 2.73 -1.01 -5.93
CA GLN A 158 3.31 0.31 -6.21
C GLN A 158 4.82 0.24 -6.32
N GLN A 159 5.52 -0.39 -5.37
CA GLN A 159 6.98 -0.54 -5.41
C GLN A 159 7.46 -1.35 -6.61
N TYR A 160 6.73 -2.39 -6.99
CA TYR A 160 7.04 -3.15 -8.21
C TYR A 160 7.00 -2.25 -9.45
N PHE A 161 5.96 -1.40 -9.56
CA PHE A 161 5.83 -0.46 -10.67
C PHE A 161 6.91 0.63 -10.66
N GLU A 162 7.26 1.16 -9.49
CA GLU A 162 8.30 2.19 -9.34
C GLU A 162 9.70 1.66 -9.66
N ARG A 163 10.05 0.48 -9.11
CA ARG A 163 11.42 -0.04 -9.21
C ARG A 163 11.69 -0.80 -10.51
N LYS A 164 10.73 -1.58 -10.99
CA LYS A 164 10.89 -2.44 -12.18
C LYS A 164 10.35 -1.81 -13.44
N GLN A 165 9.53 -0.78 -13.32
CA GLN A 165 8.89 -0.08 -14.45
C GLN A 165 8.27 -1.04 -15.47
N PRO A 166 7.51 -2.08 -15.05
CA PRO A 166 7.01 -3.11 -15.93
C PRO A 166 6.07 -2.54 -16.99
N TYR A 167 5.49 -1.37 -16.75
CA TYR A 167 4.60 -0.67 -17.65
C TYR A 167 5.27 -0.23 -18.97
N LEU A 168 6.60 -0.21 -19.04
CA LEU A 168 7.34 0.07 -20.29
C LEU A 168 7.23 -1.06 -21.29
N ASP A 169 6.92 -2.28 -20.83
CA ASP A 169 6.62 -3.39 -21.73
C ASP A 169 5.17 -3.26 -22.28
N PRO A 170 4.98 -3.12 -23.60
CA PRO A 170 3.65 -3.01 -24.19
C PRO A 170 2.77 -4.25 -24.00
N GLU A 171 3.39 -5.43 -23.79
CA GLU A 171 2.71 -6.72 -23.59
C GLU A 171 2.45 -7.03 -22.11
N LEU A 172 2.63 -6.05 -21.21
CA LEU A 172 2.36 -6.26 -19.79
C LEU A 172 0.90 -6.65 -19.53
N ASP A 173 0.71 -7.79 -18.87
CA ASP A 173 -0.59 -8.31 -18.50
C ASP A 173 -0.74 -8.50 -16.98
N LEU A 174 -1.98 -8.72 -16.53
CA LEU A 174 -2.31 -8.95 -15.12
C LEU A 174 -1.68 -10.23 -14.58
N GLN A 175 -1.48 -11.25 -15.41
CA GLN A 175 -0.91 -12.53 -15.00
C GLN A 175 0.57 -12.37 -14.64
N ARG A 176 1.32 -11.64 -15.45
CA ARG A 176 2.73 -11.33 -15.18
C ARG A 176 2.88 -10.51 -13.89
N VAL A 177 2.10 -9.43 -13.74
CA VAL A 177 2.13 -8.60 -12.51
C VAL A 177 1.79 -9.44 -11.29
N SER A 178 0.77 -10.28 -11.35
CA SER A 178 0.39 -11.17 -10.25
C SER A 178 1.52 -12.10 -9.84
N LYS A 179 2.17 -12.72 -10.84
CA LYS A 179 3.30 -13.64 -10.61
C LYS A 179 4.49 -12.92 -9.97
N GLU A 180 4.87 -11.77 -10.50
CA GLU A 180 6.02 -11.00 -10.03
C GLU A 180 5.80 -10.42 -8.62
N CYS A 181 4.59 -9.95 -8.33
CA CYS A 181 4.22 -9.49 -6.98
C CYS A 181 3.92 -10.65 -6.02
N GLY A 182 3.80 -11.89 -6.53
CA GLY A 182 3.52 -13.10 -5.74
C GLY A 182 2.10 -13.18 -5.20
N TYR A 183 1.13 -12.54 -5.85
CA TYR A 183 -0.29 -12.59 -5.53
C TYR A 183 -1.07 -13.31 -6.62
N SER A 184 -2.31 -13.75 -6.33
CA SER A 184 -3.18 -14.29 -7.37
C SER A 184 -3.76 -13.16 -8.25
N ARG A 185 -4.14 -13.51 -9.50
CA ARG A 185 -4.85 -12.57 -10.40
C ARG A 185 -6.11 -12.00 -9.76
N ASN A 186 -6.86 -12.82 -9.03
CA ASN A 186 -8.09 -12.39 -8.36
C ASN A 186 -7.80 -11.37 -7.26
N GLN A 187 -6.72 -11.53 -6.51
CA GLN A 187 -6.31 -10.59 -5.47
C GLN A 187 -5.91 -9.24 -6.07
N ILE A 188 -5.03 -9.22 -7.09
CA ILE A 188 -4.64 -7.96 -7.76
C ILE A 188 -5.86 -7.31 -8.44
N SER A 189 -6.71 -8.09 -9.11
CA SER A 189 -7.94 -7.55 -9.72
C SER A 189 -8.89 -6.95 -8.69
N TYR A 190 -9.08 -7.62 -7.55
CA TYR A 190 -9.88 -7.11 -6.44
C TYR A 190 -9.31 -5.81 -5.87
N LEU A 191 -7.99 -5.79 -5.59
CA LEU A 191 -7.30 -4.60 -5.10
C LEU A 191 -7.51 -3.41 -6.04
N LEU A 192 -7.28 -3.60 -7.34
CA LEU A 192 -7.40 -2.51 -8.31
C LEU A 192 -8.84 -2.04 -8.48
N ASN A 193 -9.80 -2.96 -8.71
CA ASN A 193 -11.17 -2.58 -9.05
C ASN A 193 -11.99 -2.19 -7.82
N GLN A 194 -11.90 -2.91 -6.71
CA GLN A 194 -12.76 -2.71 -5.56
C GLN A 194 -12.15 -1.76 -4.52
N VAL A 195 -10.83 -1.75 -4.38
CA VAL A 195 -10.14 -0.94 -3.37
C VAL A 195 -9.63 0.36 -3.97
N LEU A 196 -8.87 0.29 -5.07
CA LEU A 196 -8.28 1.48 -5.72
C LEU A 196 -9.21 2.13 -6.76
N GLY A 197 -10.36 1.54 -7.06
CA GLY A 197 -11.40 2.10 -7.93
C GLY A 197 -10.97 2.27 -9.40
N GLN A 198 -10.08 1.41 -9.89
CA GLN A 198 -9.60 1.46 -11.27
C GLN A 198 -9.29 0.09 -11.85
N SER A 199 -9.46 -0.07 -13.17
CA SER A 199 -9.09 -1.30 -13.86
C SER A 199 -7.57 -1.44 -13.98
N PHE A 200 -7.08 -2.68 -14.18
CA PHE A 200 -5.66 -2.95 -14.45
C PHE A 200 -5.14 -2.11 -15.63
N TYR A 201 -5.90 -2.07 -16.70
CA TYR A 201 -5.55 -1.28 -17.88
C TYR A 201 -5.38 0.21 -17.58
N ARG A 202 -6.29 0.76 -16.78
CA ARG A 202 -6.21 2.17 -16.36
C ARG A 202 -4.99 2.43 -15.46
N TYR A 203 -4.69 1.52 -14.55
CA TYR A 203 -3.53 1.60 -13.67
C TYR A 203 -2.22 1.62 -14.46
N VAL A 204 -2.05 0.69 -15.42
CA VAL A 204 -0.87 0.63 -16.30
C VAL A 204 -0.75 1.89 -17.16
N ASN A 205 -1.83 2.33 -17.80
CA ASN A 205 -1.79 3.52 -18.66
C ASN A 205 -1.49 4.80 -17.88
N GLN A 206 -1.92 4.88 -16.61
CA GLN A 206 -1.58 5.99 -15.74
C GLN A 206 -0.07 6.01 -15.43
N ALA A 207 0.56 4.86 -15.15
CA ALA A 207 1.99 4.76 -14.92
C ALA A 207 2.79 5.14 -16.18
N ARG A 208 2.38 4.62 -17.37
CA ARG A 208 2.94 5.00 -18.67
C ARG A 208 2.90 6.50 -18.92
N LEU A 209 1.75 7.10 -18.60
CA LEU A 209 1.55 8.51 -18.81
C LEU A 209 2.40 9.38 -17.87
N GLN A 210 2.51 9.00 -16.60
CA GLN A 210 3.39 9.69 -15.64
C GLN A 210 4.86 9.63 -16.10
N HIS A 211 5.32 8.48 -16.56
CA HIS A 211 6.65 8.33 -17.12
C HIS A 211 6.88 9.24 -18.35
N LEU A 212 5.92 9.26 -19.28
CA LEU A 212 5.99 10.12 -20.48
C LEU A 212 5.99 11.61 -20.11
N LEU A 213 5.15 12.04 -19.17
CA LEU A 213 5.10 13.44 -18.73
C LEU A 213 6.42 13.88 -18.09
N ALA A 214 7.04 13.02 -17.26
CA ALA A 214 8.37 13.28 -16.70
C ALA A 214 9.45 13.38 -17.79
N ALA A 215 9.36 12.54 -18.84
CA ALA A 215 10.26 12.63 -19.99
C ALA A 215 10.04 13.91 -20.81
N LEU A 216 8.79 14.41 -20.93
CA LEU A 216 8.49 15.66 -21.63
C LEU A 216 9.06 16.89 -20.91
N ASP A 217 9.13 16.88 -19.58
CA ASP A 217 9.66 18.00 -18.80
C ASP A 217 11.18 18.21 -19.01
N THR A 218 11.89 17.17 -19.47
CA THR A 218 13.34 17.21 -19.74
C THR A 218 13.69 17.17 -21.23
N ALA A 219 12.68 17.01 -22.10
CA ALA A 219 12.89 16.84 -23.53
C ALA A 219 13.25 18.16 -24.24
N THR A 220 14.26 18.08 -25.10
CA THR A 220 14.63 19.21 -25.98
C THR A 220 13.91 19.13 -27.33
N PRO A 221 13.39 20.24 -27.86
CA PRO A 221 12.75 20.27 -29.17
C PRO A 221 13.71 19.86 -30.32
N PRO A 222 13.21 19.20 -31.39
CA PRO A 222 11.81 18.89 -31.68
C PRO A 222 11.32 17.63 -30.95
N ILE A 223 10.17 17.71 -30.27
CA ILE A 223 9.59 16.60 -29.51
C ILE A 223 8.61 15.83 -30.40
N LYS A 224 8.89 14.55 -30.63
CA LYS A 224 7.98 13.61 -31.26
C LYS A 224 7.21 12.84 -30.19
N VAL A 225 6.00 13.32 -29.88
CA VAL A 225 5.19 12.75 -28.77
C VAL A 225 4.81 11.30 -29.01
N ASP A 226 4.60 10.91 -30.28
CA ASP A 226 4.23 9.56 -30.64
C ASP A 226 5.38 8.55 -30.35
N ASP A 227 6.63 8.98 -30.60
CA ASP A 227 7.82 8.16 -30.28
C ASP A 227 7.95 7.99 -28.75
N LEU A 228 7.70 9.05 -27.97
CA LEU A 228 7.69 8.99 -26.51
C LEU A 228 6.56 8.10 -25.97
N ALA A 229 5.40 8.06 -26.64
CA ALA A 229 4.30 7.20 -26.25
C ALA A 229 4.68 5.71 -26.40
N PHE A 230 5.32 5.33 -27.50
CA PHE A 230 5.81 3.97 -27.70
C PHE A 230 6.95 3.62 -26.71
N ALA A 231 7.88 4.56 -26.47
CA ALA A 231 8.94 4.37 -25.47
C ALA A 231 8.39 4.22 -24.03
N ALA A 232 7.24 4.84 -23.73
CA ALA A 232 6.55 4.67 -22.46
C ALA A 232 5.69 3.38 -22.37
N GLY A 233 5.75 2.52 -23.41
CA GLY A 233 5.08 1.22 -23.44
C GLY A 233 3.65 1.21 -23.97
N PHE A 234 3.13 2.31 -24.55
CA PHE A 234 1.84 2.27 -25.23
C PHE A 234 1.96 1.45 -26.54
N ASN A 235 1.06 0.48 -26.72
CA ASN A 235 1.00 -0.33 -27.93
C ASN A 235 0.11 0.28 -29.02
N SER A 236 -0.61 1.37 -28.71
CA SER A 236 -1.43 2.06 -29.72
C SER A 236 -1.53 3.55 -29.40
N LEU A 237 -1.44 4.38 -30.43
CA LEU A 237 -1.62 5.83 -30.32
C LEU A 237 -3.05 6.20 -29.88
N SER A 238 -4.05 5.43 -30.29
CA SER A 238 -5.45 5.65 -29.87
C SER A 238 -5.59 5.55 -28.35
N ALA A 239 -5.04 4.49 -27.73
CA ALA A 239 -5.03 4.30 -26.29
C ALA A 239 -4.26 5.45 -25.59
N PHE A 240 -3.10 5.81 -26.13
CA PHE A 240 -2.30 6.92 -25.62
C PHE A 240 -3.06 8.25 -25.66
N TYR A 241 -3.58 8.66 -26.82
CA TYR A 241 -4.31 9.94 -26.96
C TYR A 241 -5.54 10.02 -26.04
N SER A 242 -6.26 8.90 -25.88
CA SER A 242 -7.38 8.81 -24.96
C SER A 242 -6.94 9.00 -23.50
N ALA A 243 -5.93 8.24 -23.04
CA ALA A 243 -5.39 8.34 -21.69
C ALA A 243 -4.82 9.75 -21.41
N PHE A 244 -4.07 10.32 -22.36
CA PHE A 244 -3.48 11.64 -22.24
C PHE A 244 -4.53 12.73 -22.07
N ARG A 245 -5.56 12.73 -22.93
CA ARG A 245 -6.66 13.72 -22.83
C ARG A 245 -7.43 13.57 -21.52
N GLN A 246 -7.70 12.34 -21.09
CA GLN A 246 -8.40 12.09 -19.83
C GLN A 246 -7.60 12.61 -18.61
N HIS A 247 -6.28 12.55 -18.67
CA HIS A 247 -5.43 12.98 -17.55
C HIS A 247 -5.10 14.48 -17.56
N THR A 248 -4.79 15.05 -18.73
CA THR A 248 -4.30 16.43 -18.86
C THR A 248 -5.37 17.44 -19.28
N GLY A 249 -6.54 16.96 -19.70
CA GLY A 249 -7.64 17.77 -20.24
C GLY A 249 -7.41 18.26 -21.67
N GLN A 250 -6.25 17.99 -22.30
CA GLN A 250 -5.90 18.49 -23.62
C GLN A 250 -5.20 17.44 -24.49
N SER A 251 -5.04 17.74 -25.78
CA SER A 251 -4.33 16.84 -26.69
C SER A 251 -2.82 16.88 -26.44
N PRO A 252 -2.06 15.79 -26.72
CA PRO A 252 -0.61 15.78 -26.62
C PRO A 252 0.09 16.90 -27.40
N LYS A 253 -0.38 17.18 -28.62
CA LYS A 253 0.14 18.28 -29.46
C LYS A 253 -0.05 19.66 -28.84
N ALA A 254 -1.23 19.91 -28.25
CA ALA A 254 -1.51 21.18 -27.57
C ALA A 254 -0.63 21.35 -26.33
N TYR A 255 -0.44 20.28 -25.57
CA TYR A 255 0.39 20.24 -24.37
C TYR A 255 1.87 20.54 -24.68
N VAL A 256 2.44 19.87 -25.69
CA VAL A 256 3.84 20.12 -26.11
C VAL A 256 4.04 21.54 -26.65
N LYS A 257 3.06 22.08 -27.40
CA LYS A 257 3.10 23.47 -27.84
C LYS A 257 3.15 24.43 -26.64
N GLN A 258 2.39 24.16 -25.61
CA GLN A 258 2.35 24.98 -24.39
C GLN A 258 3.69 24.94 -23.63
N ILE A 259 4.31 23.75 -23.48
CA ILE A 259 5.64 23.59 -22.85
C ILE A 259 6.69 24.37 -23.65
N SER A 260 6.71 24.20 -24.98
CA SER A 260 7.67 24.88 -25.87
C SER A 260 7.56 26.41 -25.81
N LEU A 261 6.36 26.95 -25.61
CA LEU A 261 6.16 28.38 -25.45
C LEU A 261 6.67 28.87 -24.09
N ARG A 262 6.47 28.08 -23.01
CA ARG A 262 6.99 28.42 -21.67
C ARG A 262 8.51 28.40 -21.62
N ALA A 263 9.14 27.41 -22.23
CA ALA A 263 10.62 27.34 -22.31
C ALA A 263 11.21 28.55 -23.02
N ARG A 264 10.63 28.96 -24.16
CA ARG A 264 11.08 30.17 -24.90
C ARG A 264 10.88 31.45 -24.11
N ALA A 265 9.86 31.56 -23.28
CA ALA A 265 9.61 32.75 -22.46
C ALA A 265 10.58 32.86 -21.26
N GLN A 266 11.19 31.75 -20.85
CA GLN A 266 12.22 31.73 -19.79
C GLN A 266 13.64 31.99 -20.31
N ASP A 267 13.88 31.78 -21.62
CA ASP A 267 15.18 32.03 -22.29
C ASP A 267 15.28 33.44 -22.88
N THR A 268 14.29 34.31 -22.65
CA THR A 268 14.36 35.71 -23.11
C THR A 268 14.89 36.58 -21.96
N PRO A 269 16.10 37.18 -22.07
CA PRO A 269 16.75 37.96 -21.00
C PRO A 269 15.99 39.25 -20.65
#